data_338b68cd7b47a6b6944eafd1f80163bf
#
_entry.id   338b68cd7b47a6b6944eafd1f80163bf
#
_cell.length_a   1.000
_cell.length_b   1.000
_cell.length_c   1.000
_cell.angle_alpha   90.00
_cell.angle_beta   90.00
_cell.angle_gamma   90.00
#
_symmetry.space_group_name_H-M   'P 1'
#
loop_
_entity.id
_entity.type
_entity.pdbx_description
1 polymer ?
#
loop_
_entity_poly.entity_id
_entity_poly.type
_entity_poly.pdbx_seq_one_letter_code
_entity_poly.pdbx_strand_id
1 'polypeptide(L)'
;MRISHLEHFLIIADDIEETTSWYVDNLGFCVGETPDFGVPVNWLYLGDRDVIHVAQSNISNSSKRPVATRSEITKGGHPIHHVAFRASGLDEPLVDLQANGIEYVEQQASGQNVYQVFLQDPNGITVELNFLAEEAAGRQAPKLALTLGEDD
;
A
#
# COMPACT_ATOMS: atom_id res chain seq x y z
N MET A 1 -14.20 -4.34 25.29
CA MET A 1 -13.30 -4.70 24.19
C MET A 1 -12.22 -3.62 24.09
N ARG A 2 -10.98 -3.99 23.79
CA ARG A 2 -9.86 -3.06 23.64
C ARG A 2 -9.06 -3.46 22.39
N ILE A 3 -9.10 -2.62 21.35
CA ILE A 3 -8.29 -2.79 20.14
C ILE A 3 -6.87 -2.32 20.47
N SER A 4 -5.84 -3.07 20.08
CA SER A 4 -4.43 -2.76 20.34
C SER A 4 -3.73 -2.11 19.14
N HIS A 5 -3.96 -2.61 17.93
CA HIS A 5 -3.30 -2.12 16.70
C HIS A 5 -4.05 -2.62 15.45
N LEU A 6 -3.72 -2.04 14.31
CA LEU A 6 -4.04 -2.63 13.01
C LEU A 6 -3.13 -3.85 12.79
N GLU A 7 -3.70 -5.03 12.56
CA GLU A 7 -2.95 -6.26 12.33
C GLU A 7 -2.50 -6.34 10.86
N HIS A 8 -3.44 -6.49 9.96
CA HIS A 8 -3.19 -6.54 8.51
C HIS A 8 -4.39 -6.00 7.72
N PHE A 9 -4.21 -5.84 6.42
CA PHE A 9 -5.30 -5.69 5.47
C PHE A 9 -5.15 -6.69 4.32
N LEU A 10 -6.28 -7.01 3.66
CA LEU A 10 -6.33 -7.96 2.56
C LEU A 10 -6.54 -7.23 1.23
N ILE A 11 -5.68 -7.53 0.26
CA ILE A 11 -5.83 -7.13 -1.14
C ILE A 11 -6.39 -8.33 -1.91
N ILE A 12 -7.49 -8.12 -2.63
CA ILE A 12 -7.98 -9.07 -3.61
C ILE A 12 -7.41 -8.64 -4.97
N ALA A 13 -6.38 -9.33 -5.41
CA ALA A 13 -5.60 -8.97 -6.60
C ALA A 13 -6.13 -9.66 -7.86
N ASP A 14 -6.13 -8.95 -8.98
CA ASP A 14 -6.39 -9.53 -10.30
C ASP A 14 -5.25 -10.47 -10.70
N ASP A 15 -4.02 -10.10 -10.36
CA ASP A 15 -2.81 -10.92 -10.51
C ASP A 15 -2.03 -10.90 -9.19
N ILE A 16 -1.99 -12.04 -8.52
CA ILE A 16 -1.31 -12.18 -7.22
C ILE A 16 0.20 -12.04 -7.33
N GLU A 17 0.80 -12.55 -8.41
CA GLU A 17 2.24 -12.50 -8.61
C GLU A 17 2.71 -11.06 -8.94
N GLU A 18 2.00 -10.35 -9.82
CA GLU A 18 2.26 -8.96 -10.13
C GLU A 18 2.15 -8.09 -8.88
N THR A 19 1.05 -8.25 -8.12
CA THR A 19 0.83 -7.48 -6.89
C THR A 19 1.90 -7.78 -5.85
N THR A 20 2.19 -9.05 -5.60
CA THR A 20 3.23 -9.48 -4.65
C THR A 20 4.58 -8.89 -5.01
N SER A 21 5.02 -9.06 -6.27
CA SER A 21 6.30 -8.55 -6.77
C SER A 21 6.38 -7.03 -6.64
N TRP A 22 5.29 -6.31 -6.94
CA TRP A 22 5.26 -4.86 -6.82
C TRP A 22 5.57 -4.37 -5.40
N TYR A 23 4.96 -4.98 -4.37
CA TYR A 23 5.23 -4.63 -2.97
C TYR A 23 6.63 -5.04 -2.52
N VAL A 24 7.13 -6.18 -2.98
CA VAL A 24 8.49 -6.66 -2.65
C VAL A 24 9.54 -5.75 -3.29
N ASP A 25 9.44 -5.50 -4.59
CA ASP A 25 10.47 -4.83 -5.38
C ASP A 25 10.52 -3.32 -5.13
N ASN A 26 9.37 -2.69 -4.82
CA ASN A 26 9.29 -1.24 -4.69
C ASN A 26 9.22 -0.75 -3.25
N LEU A 27 8.69 -1.57 -2.31
CA LEU A 27 8.46 -1.16 -0.92
C LEU A 27 9.21 -2.00 0.11
N GLY A 28 10.02 -2.97 -0.33
CA GLY A 28 10.87 -3.77 0.55
C GLY A 28 10.11 -4.77 1.42
N PHE A 29 8.93 -5.18 1.02
CA PHE A 29 8.23 -6.29 1.68
C PHE A 29 8.91 -7.62 1.39
N CYS A 30 8.70 -8.59 2.28
CA CYS A 30 9.15 -9.97 2.07
C CYS A 30 7.95 -10.91 2.03
N VAL A 31 7.95 -11.87 1.11
CA VAL A 31 7.00 -12.98 1.16
C VAL A 31 7.43 -13.91 2.28
N GLY A 32 6.52 -14.24 3.19
CA GLY A 32 6.80 -15.10 4.33
C GLY A 32 5.89 -16.30 4.41
N GLU A 33 5.94 -16.98 5.56
CA GLU A 33 5.14 -18.15 5.83
C GLU A 33 3.65 -17.80 5.70
N THR A 34 2.94 -18.56 4.85
CA THR A 34 1.51 -18.41 4.61
C THR A 34 0.83 -19.74 4.86
N PRO A 35 -0.21 -19.83 5.69
CA PRO A 35 -0.98 -21.03 5.86
C PRO A 35 -1.63 -21.48 4.54
N ASP A 36 -1.85 -22.79 4.39
CA ASP A 36 -2.58 -23.33 3.24
C ASP A 36 -4.09 -23.07 3.39
N PHE A 37 -4.60 -22.14 2.61
CA PHE A 37 -6.03 -21.82 2.54
C PHE A 37 -6.78 -22.61 1.46
N GLY A 38 -6.09 -23.49 0.71
CA GLY A 38 -6.65 -24.19 -0.45
C GLY A 38 -6.93 -23.26 -1.65
N VAL A 39 -6.43 -22.03 -1.62
CA VAL A 39 -6.52 -21.00 -2.67
C VAL A 39 -5.22 -20.19 -2.65
N PRO A 40 -4.80 -19.58 -3.78
CA PRO A 40 -3.60 -18.76 -3.81
C PRO A 40 -3.73 -17.53 -2.88
N VAL A 41 -2.86 -17.46 -1.90
CA VAL A 41 -2.69 -16.33 -0.97
C VAL A 41 -1.20 -16.17 -0.68
N ASN A 42 -0.73 -14.93 -0.69
CA ASN A 42 0.63 -14.58 -0.25
C ASN A 42 0.54 -13.62 0.94
N TRP A 43 1.29 -13.90 1.99
CA TRP A 43 1.45 -13.00 3.12
C TRP A 43 2.74 -12.20 2.97
N LEU A 44 2.63 -10.88 3.03
CA LEU A 44 3.73 -9.93 2.90
C LEU A 44 4.09 -9.35 4.25
N TYR A 45 5.36 -9.45 4.57
CA TYR A 45 5.92 -9.10 5.86
C TYR A 45 6.73 -7.80 5.81
N LEU A 46 6.60 -7.00 6.87
CA LEU A 46 7.56 -5.96 7.26
C LEU A 46 8.18 -6.38 8.59
N GLY A 47 9.48 -6.74 8.55
CA GLY A 47 10.13 -7.37 9.69
C GLY A 47 9.52 -8.73 10.02
N ASP A 48 8.98 -8.88 11.21
CA ASP A 48 8.34 -10.11 11.72
C ASP A 48 6.81 -10.09 11.62
N ARG A 49 6.21 -9.08 11.01
CA ARG A 49 4.76 -8.89 10.95
C ARG A 49 4.23 -9.04 9.52
N ASP A 50 3.24 -9.90 9.37
CA ASP A 50 2.42 -10.07 8.16
C ASP A 50 1.37 -8.95 8.08
N VAL A 51 1.70 -7.87 7.40
CA VAL A 51 0.86 -6.65 7.36
C VAL A 51 -0.02 -6.53 6.13
N ILE A 52 0.28 -7.28 5.06
CA ILE A 52 -0.54 -7.36 3.87
C ILE A 52 -0.76 -8.83 3.51
N HIS A 53 -2.01 -9.21 3.31
CA HIS A 53 -2.37 -10.47 2.69
C HIS A 53 -2.84 -10.20 1.26
N VAL A 54 -2.32 -10.93 0.29
CA VAL A 54 -2.72 -10.81 -1.12
C VAL A 54 -3.38 -12.11 -1.53
N ALA A 55 -4.62 -12.04 -2.01
CA ALA A 55 -5.36 -13.20 -2.49
C ALA A 55 -5.78 -13.01 -3.95
N GLN A 56 -5.74 -14.10 -4.73
CA GLN A 56 -6.14 -14.10 -6.14
C GLN A 56 -7.65 -13.87 -6.29
N SER A 57 -8.05 -12.96 -7.19
CA SER A 57 -9.46 -12.61 -7.43
C SER A 57 -10.27 -13.68 -8.16
N ASN A 58 -9.66 -14.38 -9.11
CA ASN A 58 -10.31 -15.33 -10.02
C ASN A 58 -10.54 -16.72 -9.43
N ILE A 59 -10.82 -16.80 -8.12
CA ILE A 59 -11.18 -18.06 -7.50
C ILE A 59 -12.61 -18.41 -7.94
N SER A 60 -12.72 -19.32 -8.90
CA SER A 60 -13.98 -19.75 -9.55
C SER A 60 -14.99 -20.44 -8.63
N ASN A 61 -14.74 -20.48 -7.33
CA ASN A 61 -15.60 -21.10 -6.32
C ASN A 61 -15.98 -20.10 -5.21
N SER A 62 -16.88 -19.18 -5.54
CA SER A 62 -17.42 -18.18 -4.59
C SER A 62 -18.01 -18.79 -3.31
N SER A 63 -18.42 -20.08 -3.35
CA SER A 63 -18.99 -20.79 -2.19
C SER A 63 -17.94 -21.14 -1.12
N LYS A 64 -16.65 -21.18 -1.47
CA LYS A 64 -15.55 -21.50 -0.54
C LYS A 64 -14.91 -20.27 0.09
N ARG A 65 -15.26 -19.06 -0.37
CA ARG A 65 -14.72 -17.83 0.24
C ARG A 65 -15.34 -17.60 1.62
N PRO A 66 -14.55 -17.28 2.63
CA PRO A 66 -15.08 -16.75 3.88
C PRO A 66 -16.00 -15.55 3.60
N VAL A 67 -17.03 -15.36 4.41
CA VAL A 67 -18.00 -14.25 4.25
C VAL A 67 -17.32 -12.88 4.16
N ALA A 68 -16.20 -12.71 4.86
CA ALA A 68 -15.41 -11.48 4.86
C ALA A 68 -14.75 -11.13 3.50
N THR A 69 -14.62 -12.11 2.58
CA THR A 69 -13.96 -11.90 1.27
C THR A 69 -14.93 -11.88 0.09
N ARG A 70 -16.25 -11.77 0.36
CA ARG A 70 -17.32 -11.79 -0.65
C ARG A 70 -17.66 -10.40 -1.23
N SER A 71 -16.85 -9.37 -0.95
CA SER A 71 -17.07 -8.06 -1.56
C SER A 71 -16.87 -8.13 -3.08
N GLU A 72 -17.61 -7.33 -3.84
CA GLU A 72 -17.35 -7.13 -5.25
C GLU A 72 -15.94 -6.57 -5.42
N ILE A 73 -15.20 -7.13 -6.39
CA ILE A 73 -13.84 -6.68 -6.67
C ILE A 73 -13.95 -5.42 -7.50
N THR A 74 -13.64 -4.30 -6.86
CA THR A 74 -13.49 -3.00 -7.52
C THR A 74 -12.03 -2.59 -7.47
N LYS A 75 -11.57 -1.85 -8.48
CA LYS A 75 -10.23 -1.26 -8.44
C LYS A 75 -10.19 -0.10 -7.45
N GLY A 76 -9.05 0.04 -6.76
CA GLY A 76 -8.87 1.05 -5.73
C GLY A 76 -9.41 0.63 -4.36
N GLY A 77 -9.24 1.49 -3.38
CA GLY A 77 -9.55 1.21 -1.97
C GLY A 77 -10.88 1.79 -1.48
N HIS A 78 -11.75 2.30 -2.36
CA HIS A 78 -12.99 2.95 -1.95
C HIS A 78 -13.85 2.10 -1.00
N PRO A 79 -14.35 2.69 0.11
CA PRO A 79 -14.21 4.07 0.60
C PRO A 79 -12.89 4.37 1.33
N ILE A 80 -11.94 3.43 1.40
CA ILE A 80 -10.60 3.68 1.94
C ILE A 80 -9.80 4.42 0.87
N HIS A 81 -9.39 5.67 1.15
CA HIS A 81 -8.69 6.50 0.17
C HIS A 81 -7.25 6.03 -0.08
N HIS A 82 -6.51 5.72 0.99
CA HIS A 82 -5.13 5.25 0.91
C HIS A 82 -4.75 4.42 2.13
N VAL A 83 -3.64 3.71 2.02
CA VAL A 83 -2.93 3.09 3.14
C VAL A 83 -1.59 3.80 3.30
N ALA A 84 -1.21 4.14 4.55
CA ALA A 84 -0.01 4.91 4.82
C ALA A 84 1.02 4.09 5.61
N PHE A 85 2.28 4.16 5.15
CA PHE A 85 3.43 3.57 5.83
C PHE A 85 4.41 4.64 6.29
N ARG A 86 5.02 4.46 7.47
CA ARG A 86 6.18 5.23 7.87
C ARG A 86 7.40 4.69 7.14
N ALA A 87 8.13 5.58 6.46
CA ALA A 87 9.36 5.27 5.74
C ALA A 87 10.52 6.14 6.22
N SER A 88 11.73 5.80 5.83
CA SER A 88 12.96 6.54 6.07
C SER A 88 13.94 6.36 4.92
N GLY A 89 14.91 7.28 4.77
CA GLY A 89 15.91 7.23 3.72
C GLY A 89 15.37 7.66 2.36
N LEU A 90 14.70 8.82 2.30
CA LEU A 90 13.92 9.32 1.15
C LEU A 90 14.60 9.21 -0.23
N ASP A 91 15.91 9.50 -0.34
CA ASP A 91 16.57 9.62 -1.65
C ASP A 91 16.70 8.27 -2.38
N GLU A 92 17.10 7.22 -1.66
CA GLU A 92 17.32 5.89 -2.23
C GLU A 92 16.03 5.27 -2.79
N PRO A 93 14.92 5.20 -2.02
CA PRO A 93 13.64 4.72 -2.54
C PRO A 93 13.14 5.47 -3.77
N LEU A 94 13.32 6.79 -3.85
CA LEU A 94 12.86 7.55 -5.02
C LEU A 94 13.67 7.22 -6.28
N VAL A 95 14.98 6.96 -6.14
CA VAL A 95 15.82 6.50 -7.25
C VAL A 95 15.34 5.12 -7.73
N ASP A 96 15.04 4.23 -6.82
CA ASP A 96 14.58 2.89 -7.15
C ASP A 96 13.19 2.90 -7.82
N LEU A 97 12.25 3.70 -7.31
CA LEU A 97 10.94 3.89 -7.95
C LEU A 97 11.08 4.40 -9.38
N GLN A 98 11.96 5.38 -9.63
CA GLN A 98 12.21 5.90 -10.97
C GLN A 98 12.85 4.84 -11.87
N ALA A 99 13.82 4.08 -11.36
CA ALA A 99 14.46 3.00 -12.12
C ALA A 99 13.48 1.90 -12.51
N ASN A 100 12.49 1.62 -11.66
CA ASN A 100 11.42 0.65 -11.89
C ASN A 100 10.25 1.21 -12.72
N GLY A 101 10.31 2.48 -13.14
CA GLY A 101 9.26 3.12 -13.93
C GLY A 101 7.95 3.37 -13.15
N ILE A 102 8.03 3.43 -11.83
CA ILE A 102 6.88 3.70 -10.97
C ILE A 102 6.61 5.20 -10.91
N GLU A 103 5.42 5.62 -11.31
CA GLU A 103 4.97 6.99 -11.16
C GLU A 103 4.61 7.30 -9.71
N TYR A 104 5.03 8.45 -9.22
CA TYR A 104 4.71 8.91 -7.88
C TYR A 104 4.55 10.43 -7.82
N VAL A 105 3.89 10.92 -6.79
CA VAL A 105 3.70 12.35 -6.49
C VAL A 105 4.31 12.66 -5.15
N GLU A 106 5.16 13.69 -5.11
CA GLU A 106 5.75 14.20 -3.88
C GLU A 106 4.96 15.41 -3.38
N GLN A 107 4.71 15.48 -2.06
CA GLN A 107 4.12 16.67 -1.44
C GLN A 107 4.67 16.90 -0.03
N GLN A 108 4.63 18.15 0.42
CA GLN A 108 4.92 18.50 1.80
C GLN A 108 3.62 18.87 2.51
N ALA A 109 3.28 18.13 3.57
CA ALA A 109 2.10 18.43 4.36
C ALA A 109 2.30 19.73 5.16
N SER A 110 1.40 20.70 4.94
CA SER A 110 1.43 21.97 5.68
C SER A 110 1.08 21.76 7.15
N GLY A 111 1.92 22.29 8.04
CA GLY A 111 1.71 22.19 9.49
C GLY A 111 2.04 20.85 10.13
N GLN A 112 2.57 19.89 9.36
CA GLN A 112 3.06 18.61 9.84
C GLN A 112 4.54 18.46 9.52
N ASN A 113 5.29 17.75 10.37
CA ASN A 113 6.69 17.45 10.11
C ASN A 113 6.83 16.18 9.24
N VAL A 114 6.12 16.17 8.09
CA VAL A 114 6.02 15.01 7.21
C VAL A 114 6.23 15.42 5.76
N TYR A 115 7.06 14.65 5.06
CA TYR A 115 7.18 14.65 3.61
C TYR A 115 6.53 13.38 3.07
N GLN A 116 5.68 13.50 2.06
CA GLN A 116 4.81 12.42 1.60
C GLN A 116 5.12 12.07 0.15
N VAL A 117 5.13 10.78 -0.14
CA VAL A 117 5.21 10.23 -1.50
C VAL A 117 4.00 9.34 -1.71
N PHE A 118 3.23 9.65 -2.75
CA PHE A 118 2.02 8.88 -3.13
C PHE A 118 2.28 8.11 -4.42
N LEU A 119 1.94 6.85 -4.44
CA LEU A 119 2.03 5.98 -5.60
C LEU A 119 0.82 5.04 -5.62
N GLN A 120 0.58 4.39 -6.76
CA GLN A 120 -0.51 3.41 -6.89
C GLN A 120 0.06 2.02 -7.11
N ASP A 121 -0.54 1.04 -6.41
CA ASP A 121 -0.27 -0.36 -6.64
C ASP A 121 -0.95 -0.85 -7.93
N PRO A 122 -0.66 -2.08 -8.42
CA PRO A 122 -1.28 -2.63 -9.64
C PRO A 122 -2.82 -2.74 -9.59
N ASN A 123 -3.41 -2.71 -8.40
CA ASN A 123 -4.86 -2.79 -8.20
C ASN A 123 -5.50 -1.40 -8.06
N GLY A 124 -4.73 -0.31 -8.19
CA GLY A 124 -5.19 1.07 -8.05
C GLY A 124 -5.37 1.51 -6.59
N ILE A 125 -4.78 0.79 -5.63
CA ILE A 125 -4.73 1.22 -4.23
C ILE A 125 -3.68 2.30 -4.10
N THR A 126 -4.06 3.45 -3.54
CA THR A 126 -3.10 4.51 -3.22
C THR A 126 -2.30 4.13 -1.99
N VAL A 127 -0.99 4.11 -2.14
CA VAL A 127 -0.01 3.93 -1.08
C VAL A 127 0.63 5.27 -0.77
N GLU A 128 0.66 5.64 0.51
CA GLU A 128 1.32 6.84 1.01
C GLU A 128 2.56 6.44 1.81
N LEU A 129 3.71 6.98 1.45
CA LEU A 129 4.96 6.84 2.20
C LEU A 129 5.24 8.13 2.95
N ASN A 130 5.31 8.07 4.27
CA ASN A 130 5.56 9.21 5.15
C ASN A 130 6.99 9.22 5.67
N PHE A 131 7.77 10.19 5.21
CA PHE A 131 9.14 10.47 5.65
C PHE A 131 9.15 11.64 6.64
N LEU A 132 10.22 11.80 7.41
CA LEU A 132 10.42 13.03 8.16
C LEU A 132 10.72 14.20 7.20
N ALA A 133 10.15 15.39 7.46
CA ALA A 133 10.33 16.55 6.58
C ALA A 133 11.79 16.97 6.45
N GLU A 134 12.62 16.69 7.45
CA GLU A 134 14.07 16.95 7.43
C GLU A 134 14.81 16.12 6.38
N GLU A 135 14.32 14.94 6.03
CA GLU A 135 14.89 14.09 4.97
C GLU A 135 14.71 14.70 3.57
N ALA A 136 13.74 15.61 3.42
CA ALA A 136 13.46 16.33 2.18
C ALA A 136 14.13 17.71 2.12
N ALA A 137 15.13 17.99 2.96
CA ALA A 137 15.80 19.28 3.01
C ALA A 137 16.40 19.63 1.64
N GLY A 138 16.00 20.78 1.07
CA GLY A 138 16.42 21.22 -0.25
C GLY A 138 15.55 20.74 -1.42
N ARG A 139 14.57 19.86 -1.20
CA ARG A 139 13.58 19.49 -2.20
C ARG A 139 12.48 20.55 -2.29
N GLN A 140 11.99 20.79 -3.50
CA GLN A 140 10.86 21.67 -3.76
C GLN A 140 9.67 20.83 -4.20
N ALA A 141 8.92 20.28 -3.22
CA ALA A 141 7.63 19.67 -3.51
C ALA A 141 6.49 20.68 -3.35
N PRO A 142 5.38 20.51 -4.06
CA PRO A 142 4.19 21.32 -3.85
C PRO A 142 3.76 21.26 -2.39
N LYS A 143 3.55 22.43 -1.78
CA LYS A 143 2.89 22.53 -0.48
C LYS A 143 1.39 22.48 -0.72
N LEU A 144 0.80 21.31 -0.54
CA LEU A 144 -0.65 21.17 -0.56
C LEU A 144 -1.16 21.40 0.85
N ALA A 145 -1.98 22.46 1.02
CA ALA A 145 -2.91 22.49 2.13
C ALA A 145 -3.88 21.32 1.90
N LEU A 146 -4.09 20.47 2.91
CA LEU A 146 -5.20 19.51 2.92
C LEU A 146 -6.51 20.31 2.89
N THR A 147 -6.94 20.67 1.70
CA THR A 147 -8.36 20.96 1.46
C THR A 147 -9.00 19.59 1.26
N LEU A 148 -9.70 19.11 2.27
CA LEU A 148 -10.73 18.10 2.06
C LEU A 148 -11.68 18.74 1.05
N GLY A 149 -11.57 18.28 -0.22
CA GLY A 149 -12.27 18.87 -1.32
C GLY A 149 -13.78 18.84 -1.06
N GLU A 150 -14.41 19.97 -1.25
CA GLU A 150 -15.80 20.02 -1.62
C GLU A 150 -15.81 19.52 -3.08
N ASP A 151 -16.16 18.27 -3.27
CA ASP A 151 -16.44 17.73 -4.58
C ASP A 151 -17.78 18.29 -5.06
N ASP A 152 -17.73 19.05 -6.15
CA ASP A 152 -18.89 19.41 -6.96
C ASP A 152 -19.47 18.18 -7.71
#